data_a731490d8ccda7c099b251165ad11ec9
#
_entry.id   a731490d8ccda7c099b251165ad11ec9
#
_cell.length_a   1.000
_cell.length_b   1.000
_cell.length_c   1.000
_cell.angle_alpha   90.00
_cell.angle_beta   90.00
_cell.angle_gamma   90.00
#
_symmetry.space_group_name_H-M   'P 1'
#
loop_
_entity.id
_entity.type
_entity.pdbx_description
1 polymer ?
#
loop_
_entity_poly.entity_id
_entity_poly.type
_entity_poly.pdbx_seq_one_letter_code
_entity_poly.pdbx_strand_id
1 'polypeptide(L)'
;KPISKLALKRWFTDEYIKKNPNVYEEFMKILTKKDEDQKNFIKAYELFAYYKDETEIIKKIKTKTLVMTGSIDPGSTPEMSKKLSNDLINSSYIEINNGKHLCSIECADDVNINIKKFIENV
;
A
#
# COMPACT_ATOMS: atom_id res chain seq x y z
N LYS A 1 -15.59 13.65 -6.92
CA LYS A 1 -15.39 12.86 -8.17
C LYS A 1 -14.00 13.01 -8.82
N PRO A 2 -13.36 14.20 -8.94
CA PRO A 2 -11.98 14.26 -9.49
C PRO A 2 -10.96 13.56 -8.59
N ILE A 3 -11.03 13.76 -7.28
CA ILE A 3 -10.12 13.18 -6.29
C ILE A 3 -10.19 11.64 -6.29
N SER A 4 -11.39 11.07 -6.36
CA SER A 4 -11.56 9.61 -6.41
C SER A 4 -10.91 8.99 -7.66
N LYS A 5 -11.02 9.64 -8.81
CA LYS A 5 -10.34 9.19 -10.03
C LYS A 5 -8.81 9.28 -9.93
N LEU A 6 -8.30 10.33 -9.29
CA LEU A 6 -6.86 10.49 -9.05
C LEU A 6 -6.35 9.42 -8.07
N ALA A 7 -7.12 9.11 -7.03
CA ALA A 7 -6.78 8.04 -6.10
C ALA A 7 -6.63 6.70 -6.84
N LEU A 8 -7.61 6.32 -7.67
CA LEU A 8 -7.55 5.05 -8.41
C LEU A 8 -6.36 4.98 -9.38
N LYS A 9 -6.02 6.09 -10.04
CA LYS A 9 -4.82 6.16 -10.90
C LYS A 9 -3.50 5.96 -10.12
N ARG A 10 -3.47 6.32 -8.85
CA ARG A 10 -2.32 6.08 -7.97
C ARG A 10 -2.30 4.65 -7.45
N TRP A 11 -3.48 4.04 -7.26
CA TRP A 11 -3.62 2.73 -6.63
C TRP A 11 -3.40 1.57 -7.58
N PHE A 12 -3.83 1.71 -8.85
CA PHE A 12 -3.78 0.67 -9.87
C PHE A 12 -3.14 1.15 -11.16
N THR A 13 -2.57 0.24 -11.93
CA THR A 13 -2.13 0.50 -13.30
C THR A 13 -3.33 0.64 -14.24
N ASP A 14 -3.16 1.41 -15.31
CA ASP A 14 -4.21 1.55 -16.33
C ASP A 14 -4.50 0.21 -17.01
N GLU A 15 -3.48 -0.64 -17.16
CA GLU A 15 -3.62 -1.98 -17.72
C GLU A 15 -4.51 -2.88 -16.84
N TYR A 16 -4.27 -2.88 -15.51
CA TYR A 16 -5.06 -3.66 -14.58
C TYR A 16 -6.53 -3.23 -14.60
N ILE A 17 -6.81 -1.94 -14.52
CA ILE A 17 -8.17 -1.39 -14.55
C ILE A 17 -8.88 -1.70 -15.87
N LYS A 18 -8.16 -1.64 -16.99
CA LYS A 18 -8.73 -2.00 -18.29
C LYS A 18 -9.15 -3.48 -18.37
N LYS A 19 -8.38 -4.36 -17.74
CA LYS A 19 -8.69 -5.80 -17.66
C LYS A 19 -9.76 -6.12 -16.60
N ASN A 20 -9.91 -5.28 -15.58
CA ASN A 20 -10.79 -5.50 -14.42
C ASN A 20 -11.70 -4.28 -14.17
N PRO A 21 -12.61 -3.93 -15.09
CA PRO A 21 -13.45 -2.72 -14.96
C PRO A 21 -14.39 -2.76 -13.75
N ASN A 22 -14.79 -3.95 -13.30
CA ASN A 22 -15.58 -4.15 -12.08
C ASN A 22 -14.85 -3.66 -10.83
N VAL A 23 -13.53 -3.87 -10.73
CA VAL A 23 -12.71 -3.36 -9.62
C VAL A 23 -12.76 -1.84 -9.58
N TYR A 24 -12.62 -1.19 -10.73
CA TYR A 24 -12.75 0.27 -10.81
C TYR A 24 -14.11 0.76 -10.32
N GLU A 25 -15.21 0.11 -10.75
CA GLU A 25 -16.56 0.49 -10.34
C GLU A 25 -16.79 0.31 -8.84
N GLU A 26 -16.33 -0.79 -8.26
CA GLU A 26 -16.46 -1.05 -6.82
C GLU A 26 -15.70 -0.02 -5.98
N PHE A 27 -14.46 0.26 -6.31
CA PHE A 27 -13.68 1.29 -5.61
C PHE A 27 -14.27 2.69 -5.81
N MET A 28 -14.80 3.00 -7.00
CA MET A 28 -15.50 4.26 -7.23
C MET A 28 -16.76 4.39 -6.39
N LYS A 29 -17.53 3.32 -6.19
CA LYS A 29 -18.70 3.31 -5.29
C LYS A 29 -18.28 3.63 -3.86
N ILE A 30 -17.24 2.96 -3.35
CA ILE A 30 -16.69 3.18 -2.00
C ILE A 30 -16.23 4.63 -1.84
N LEU A 31 -15.41 5.14 -2.76
CA LEU A 31 -14.81 6.48 -2.68
C LEU A 31 -15.79 7.64 -2.91
N THR A 32 -16.97 7.35 -3.46
CA THR A 32 -18.01 8.38 -3.73
C THR A 32 -19.22 8.27 -2.81
N LYS A 33 -19.25 7.29 -1.92
CA LYS A 33 -20.30 7.14 -0.92
C LYS A 33 -20.34 8.38 -0.01
N LYS A 34 -21.55 8.88 0.25
CA LYS A 34 -21.79 10.08 1.06
C LYS A 34 -22.58 9.67 2.29
N ASP A 35 -21.89 9.29 3.33
CA ASP A 35 -22.49 8.90 4.59
C ASP A 35 -21.57 9.21 5.78
N GLU A 36 -21.93 8.71 6.96
CA GLU A 36 -21.16 8.82 8.20
C GLU A 36 -19.71 8.28 8.03
N ASP A 37 -19.53 7.28 7.18
CA ASP A 37 -18.22 6.67 6.89
C ASP A 37 -17.26 7.69 6.26
N GLN A 38 -17.77 8.67 5.49
CA GLN A 38 -16.94 9.72 4.90
C GLN A 38 -16.32 10.63 5.96
N LYS A 39 -17.03 10.94 7.04
CA LYS A 39 -16.50 11.73 8.15
C LYS A 39 -15.39 10.97 8.89
N ASN A 40 -15.59 9.68 9.09
CA ASN A 40 -14.60 8.80 9.73
C ASN A 40 -13.35 8.65 8.85
N PHE A 41 -13.54 8.53 7.54
CA PHE A 41 -12.43 8.52 6.57
C PHE A 41 -11.59 9.81 6.64
N ILE A 42 -12.24 10.97 6.70
CA ILE A 42 -11.52 12.27 6.82
C ILE A 42 -10.69 12.31 8.10
N LYS A 43 -11.24 11.90 9.24
CA LYS A 43 -10.51 11.84 10.52
C LYS A 43 -9.30 10.90 10.47
N ALA A 44 -9.48 9.72 9.87
CA ALA A 44 -8.38 8.77 9.68
C ALA A 44 -7.30 9.34 8.75
N TYR A 45 -7.72 10.05 7.69
CA TYR A 45 -6.79 10.70 6.76
C TYR A 45 -6.03 11.87 7.39
N GLU A 46 -6.67 12.64 8.28
CA GLU A 46 -6.01 13.69 9.08
C GLU A 46 -4.91 13.09 9.96
N LEU A 47 -5.19 11.99 10.65
CA LEU A 47 -4.18 11.29 11.44
C LEU A 47 -2.99 10.88 10.58
N PHE A 48 -3.25 10.30 9.42
CA PHE A 48 -2.20 9.92 8.48
C PHE A 48 -1.40 11.12 7.97
N ALA A 49 -2.06 12.25 7.64
CA ALA A 49 -1.42 13.45 7.11
C ALA A 49 -0.53 14.17 8.14
N TYR A 50 -0.86 14.05 9.42
CA TYR A 50 -0.09 14.67 10.52
C TYR A 50 0.88 13.71 11.20
N TYR A 51 0.85 12.43 10.85
CA TYR A 51 1.78 11.46 11.41
C TYR A 51 3.22 11.77 11.00
N LYS A 52 4.12 11.67 11.97
CA LYS A 52 5.57 11.78 11.75
C LYS A 52 6.24 10.48 12.16
N ASP A 53 7.07 9.96 11.29
CA ASP A 53 7.84 8.75 11.58
C ASP A 53 8.79 8.98 12.76
N GLU A 54 8.63 8.16 13.79
CA GLU A 54 9.53 8.13 14.93
C GLU A 54 10.60 7.06 14.70
N THR A 55 11.65 7.40 13.97
CA THR A 55 12.74 6.50 13.58
C THR A 55 13.34 5.77 14.78
N GLU A 56 13.44 6.41 15.94
CA GLU A 56 13.97 5.78 17.15
C GLU A 56 13.05 4.70 17.74
N ILE A 57 11.75 4.75 17.46
CA ILE A 57 10.82 3.65 17.81
C ILE A 57 10.96 2.51 16.81
N ILE A 58 11.03 2.82 15.53
CA ILE A 58 11.19 1.82 14.45
C ILE A 58 12.44 0.98 14.69
N LYS A 59 13.57 1.59 15.06
CA LYS A 59 14.83 0.90 15.39
C LYS A 59 14.75 -0.03 16.60
N LYS A 60 13.71 0.04 17.42
CA LYS A 60 13.51 -0.86 18.57
C LYS A 60 12.70 -2.10 18.22
N ILE A 61 12.11 -2.16 17.04
CA ILE A 61 11.30 -3.30 16.60
C ILE A 61 12.22 -4.47 16.26
N LYS A 62 12.12 -5.54 17.05
CA LYS A 62 12.93 -6.77 16.89
C LYS A 62 12.20 -7.86 16.12
N THR A 63 10.89 -7.72 15.98
CA THR A 63 10.06 -8.69 15.25
C THR A 63 10.53 -8.80 13.81
N LYS A 64 10.67 -10.04 13.33
CA LYS A 64 10.99 -10.31 11.93
C LYS A 64 9.89 -9.70 11.05
N THR A 65 10.25 -8.86 10.12
CA THR A 65 9.34 -8.01 9.37
C THR A 65 9.59 -8.14 7.86
N LEU A 66 8.54 -8.35 7.09
CA LEU A 66 8.57 -8.27 5.65
C LEU A 66 8.02 -6.90 5.20
N VAL A 67 8.84 -6.12 4.52
CA VAL A 67 8.46 -4.85 3.90
C VAL A 67 8.29 -5.06 2.41
N MET A 68 7.11 -4.78 1.89
CA MET A 68 6.82 -4.90 0.45
C MET A 68 6.21 -3.61 -0.08
N THR A 69 6.54 -3.29 -1.33
CA THR A 69 5.93 -2.16 -2.06
C THR A 69 5.85 -2.47 -3.54
N GLY A 70 4.90 -1.85 -4.25
CA GLY A 70 4.87 -1.90 -5.71
C GLY A 70 6.00 -1.07 -6.31
N SER A 71 6.70 -1.61 -7.31
CA SER A 71 7.88 -0.97 -7.92
C SER A 71 7.59 0.39 -8.59
N ILE A 72 6.32 0.66 -8.89
CA ILE A 72 5.85 1.92 -9.49
C ILE A 72 4.78 2.62 -8.63
N ASP A 73 4.80 2.39 -7.31
CA ASP A 73 3.93 3.11 -6.38
C ASP A 73 4.37 4.58 -6.26
N PRO A 74 3.52 5.54 -6.66
CA PRO A 74 3.86 6.95 -6.59
C PRO A 74 3.62 7.58 -5.20
N GLY A 75 3.06 6.84 -4.25
CA GLY A 75 2.71 7.32 -2.91
C GLY A 75 3.64 6.77 -1.83
N SER A 76 3.65 5.46 -1.65
CA SER A 76 4.59 4.74 -0.78
C SER A 76 5.71 4.19 -1.66
N THR A 77 6.66 5.05 -2.01
CA THR A 77 7.67 4.73 -3.03
C THR A 77 8.61 3.60 -2.59
N PRO A 78 9.25 2.89 -3.54
CA PRO A 78 10.29 1.92 -3.23
C PRO A 78 11.37 2.45 -2.29
N GLU A 79 11.80 3.71 -2.46
CA GLU A 79 12.82 4.35 -1.62
C GLU A 79 12.34 4.52 -0.17
N MET A 80 11.08 4.92 0.02
CA MET A 80 10.48 5.05 1.38
C MET A 80 10.42 3.68 2.06
N SER A 81 9.97 2.67 1.37
CA SER A 81 9.86 1.30 1.89
C SER A 81 11.22 0.68 2.16
N LYS A 82 12.20 0.92 1.29
CA LYS A 82 13.59 0.50 1.49
C LYS A 82 14.23 1.18 2.70
N LYS A 83 13.95 2.49 2.87
CA LYS A 83 14.38 3.21 4.08
C LYS A 83 13.79 2.60 5.34
N LEU A 84 12.46 2.33 5.36
CA LEU A 84 11.81 1.65 6.48
C LEU A 84 12.47 0.31 6.79
N SER A 85 12.74 -0.51 5.77
CA SER A 85 13.43 -1.79 5.96
C SER A 85 14.83 -1.62 6.54
N ASN A 86 15.57 -0.60 6.12
CA ASN A 86 16.91 -0.32 6.65
C ASN A 86 16.88 0.19 8.12
N ASP A 87 15.82 0.85 8.53
CA ASP A 87 15.63 1.35 9.89
C ASP A 87 15.18 0.22 10.85
N LEU A 88 14.61 -0.87 10.35
CA LEU A 88 14.22 -2.05 11.12
C LEU A 88 15.42 -2.98 11.37
N ILE A 89 15.52 -3.53 12.60
CA ILE A 89 16.64 -4.41 12.98
C ILE A 89 16.60 -5.74 12.24
N ASN A 90 15.41 -6.30 12.03
CA ASN A 90 15.21 -7.62 11.47
C ASN A 90 14.14 -7.59 10.37
N SER A 91 14.54 -7.17 9.19
CA SER A 91 13.62 -7.04 8.07
C SER A 91 14.15 -7.61 6.76
N SER A 92 13.20 -7.91 5.88
CA SER A 92 13.44 -8.23 4.47
C SER A 92 12.64 -7.26 3.62
N TYR A 93 13.23 -6.79 2.52
CA TYR A 93 12.59 -5.88 1.57
C TYR A 93 12.35 -6.56 0.23
N ILE A 94 11.16 -6.39 -0.31
CA ILE A 94 10.77 -6.92 -1.62
C ILE A 94 9.99 -5.87 -2.40
N GLU A 95 10.40 -5.65 -3.64
CA GLU A 95 9.67 -4.88 -4.64
C GLU A 95 8.76 -5.81 -5.46
N ILE A 96 7.48 -5.46 -5.54
CA ILE A 96 6.49 -6.16 -6.37
C ILE A 96 6.52 -5.51 -7.75
N ASN A 97 7.03 -6.25 -8.73
CA ASN A 97 7.23 -5.73 -10.08
C ASN A 97 5.92 -5.24 -10.73
N ASN A 98 5.97 -4.10 -11.38
CA ASN A 98 4.83 -3.44 -12.04
C ASN A 98 3.61 -3.15 -11.12
N GLY A 99 3.74 -3.31 -9.80
CA GLY A 99 2.67 -2.99 -8.86
C GLY A 99 2.64 -1.51 -8.51
N LYS A 100 1.44 -0.96 -8.34
CA LYS A 100 1.19 0.34 -7.72
C LYS A 100 0.82 0.18 -6.24
N HIS A 101 0.10 1.17 -5.69
CA HIS A 101 -0.21 1.24 -4.25
C HIS A 101 -1.03 0.05 -3.73
N LEU A 102 -1.96 -0.45 -4.52
CA LEU A 102 -2.72 -1.65 -4.20
C LEU A 102 -2.17 -2.90 -4.91
N CYS A 103 -0.85 -3.06 -4.92
CA CYS A 103 -0.20 -4.25 -5.48
C CYS A 103 -0.67 -5.56 -4.83
N SER A 104 -1.17 -5.52 -3.60
CA SER A 104 -1.80 -6.68 -2.95
C SER A 104 -3.08 -7.19 -3.64
N ILE A 105 -3.70 -6.36 -4.46
CA ILE A 105 -4.84 -6.72 -5.32
C ILE A 105 -4.37 -6.93 -6.76
N GLU A 106 -3.62 -5.97 -7.29
CA GLU A 106 -3.18 -5.94 -8.67
C GLU A 106 -2.19 -7.06 -9.02
N CYS A 107 -1.29 -7.37 -8.08
CA CYS A 107 -0.23 -8.38 -8.19
C CYS A 107 -0.38 -9.44 -7.08
N ALA A 108 -1.62 -9.88 -6.80
CA ALA A 108 -1.94 -10.72 -5.64
C ALA A 108 -1.12 -12.01 -5.58
N ASP A 109 -0.86 -12.64 -6.71
CA ASP A 109 -0.09 -13.88 -6.76
C ASP A 109 1.35 -13.67 -6.29
N ASP A 110 2.02 -12.62 -6.79
CA ASP A 110 3.39 -12.29 -6.40
C ASP A 110 3.47 -11.90 -4.91
N VAL A 111 2.51 -11.11 -4.43
CA VAL A 111 2.43 -10.72 -3.02
C VAL A 111 2.24 -11.96 -2.15
N ASN A 112 1.30 -12.85 -2.47
CA ASN A 112 1.00 -14.04 -1.70
C ASN A 112 2.16 -15.04 -1.68
N ILE A 113 2.86 -15.23 -2.80
CA ILE A 113 4.06 -16.08 -2.88
C ILE A 113 5.14 -15.56 -1.92
N ASN A 114 5.37 -14.26 -1.88
CA ASN A 114 6.38 -13.67 -1.00
C ASN A 114 5.98 -13.71 0.48
N ILE A 115 4.71 -13.50 0.80
CA ILE A 115 4.18 -13.69 2.16
C ILE A 115 4.36 -15.14 2.60
N LYS A 116 3.97 -16.11 1.76
CA LYS A 116 4.12 -17.53 2.07
C LYS A 116 5.57 -17.90 2.36
N LYS A 117 6.50 -17.52 1.47
CA LYS A 117 7.94 -17.75 1.67
C LYS A 117 8.45 -17.13 2.96
N PHE A 118 7.97 -15.93 3.31
CA PHE A 118 8.38 -15.27 4.55
C PHE A 118 7.90 -16.04 5.78
N ILE A 119 6.63 -16.47 5.82
CA ILE A 119 6.05 -17.22 6.94
C ILE A 119 6.73 -18.59 7.12
N GLU A 120 7.06 -19.27 6.04
CA GLU A 120 7.73 -20.58 6.08
C GLU A 120 9.17 -20.50 6.62
N ASN A 121 9.75 -19.30 6.70
CA ASN A 121 11.12 -19.05 7.16
C ASN A 121 11.20 -18.22 8.45
N VAL A 122 10.11 -18.07 9.19
CA VAL A 122 10.07 -17.32 10.47
C VAL A 122 10.49 -18.18 11.64
#